data_f5e0b955cbccfcfdb0b084c69b3c2679
#
_entry.id   f5e0b955cbccfcfdb0b084c69b3c2679
#
_cell.length_a   1.000
_cell.length_b   1.000
_cell.length_c   1.000
_cell.angle_alpha   90.00
_cell.angle_beta   90.00
_cell.angle_gamma   90.00
#
_symmetry.space_group_name_H-M   'P 1'
#
loop_
_entity.id
_entity.type
_entity.pdbx_description
1 polymer ?
#
loop_
_entity_poly.entity_id
_entity_poly.type
_entity_poly.pdbx_seq_one_letter_code
_entity_poly.pdbx_strand_id
1 'polypeptide(L)'
;MTPSGISDKHSTTRMVHQKAYDQHSSGPAALPADHRWVRSPENGSSPLAYTLKPSSAVLMGSFTLLFASLLSAWTLLSGEPQAVQALDDRVAKLPVLGYNTWNAYHCNINETVVLQAAKLVDSLGLASVGYTHINIDDCYAEKNRSADGDIVADQVRFASGMNNLTDQIHALGLQAGIYSDSGWFTCQLYPGSYQNEARDAKLFQDWGFNYLKFDNCAVPYDDIIREGIVGKYKRMADAIADLAKSSGKPPLTFSLCEWGEEQPWLWARRYGQSWRTTGDISPDWGSITNIINQNSFIAWASDFYGHNDMDILEVGNGDLTYDETKTHFTAWALMKSPLLIGTDLSTISDENLAILKNEEILAINQDPVVGTSVTPFRWGVNPDWTSDSTHPAVFWSGESQNGTVFMLINVLDEPVDLWFNLTESPWIRAGRQYAVRDLWTHTDNGTAVRNFTAHAVPPHGVVALLLKDAGDEPPNSGPPCARPEWCISQNGTLAPGA
;
A
#
# COMPACT_ATOMS: atom_id res chain seq x y z
N MET A 1 47.26 44.79 32.98
CA MET A 1 46.32 45.91 32.90
C MET A 1 45.17 45.47 32.02
N THR A 2 44.06 45.11 32.60
CA THR A 2 42.70 45.03 32.03
C THR A 2 42.20 46.44 31.73
N PRO A 3 41.09 46.73 31.02
CA PRO A 3 39.92 45.90 30.64
C PRO A 3 39.21 46.28 29.37
N SER A 4 38.06 45.67 29.25
CA SER A 4 36.76 46.01 28.60
C SER A 4 36.51 45.34 27.23
N GLY A 5 35.62 44.44 27.00
CA GLY A 5 34.20 44.42 27.36
C GLY A 5 33.37 44.93 26.18
N ILE A 6 33.02 44.06 25.20
CA ILE A 6 31.93 44.34 24.25
C ILE A 6 31.01 43.10 24.20
N SER A 7 29.78 43.36 24.55
CA SER A 7 28.62 42.48 24.60
C SER A 7 28.08 42.24 23.19
N ASP A 8 28.09 40.99 22.72
CA ASP A 8 27.34 40.60 21.54
C ASP A 8 25.94 40.09 21.93
N LYS A 9 24.95 40.83 21.50
CA LYS A 9 23.55 40.44 21.58
C LYS A 9 23.24 39.44 20.49
N HIS A 10 23.09 38.17 20.84
CA HIS A 10 22.43 37.20 19.96
C HIS A 10 20.93 37.48 19.85
N SER A 11 20.53 37.92 18.68
CA SER A 11 19.16 38.01 18.24
C SER A 11 18.64 36.59 17.93
N THR A 12 17.86 36.07 18.84
CA THR A 12 17.04 34.85 18.60
C THR A 12 15.83 35.20 17.75
N THR A 13 15.92 34.98 16.43
CA THR A 13 14.75 34.96 15.58
C THR A 13 14.13 33.55 15.69
N ARG A 14 13.13 33.40 16.58
CA ARG A 14 12.25 32.22 16.60
C ARG A 14 11.41 32.22 15.35
N MET A 15 11.49 31.13 14.60
CA MET A 15 10.53 30.79 13.55
C MET A 15 9.12 30.67 14.15
N VAL A 16 8.24 31.54 13.66
CA VAL A 16 6.79 31.46 13.88
C VAL A 16 6.20 30.94 12.56
N HIS A 17 6.15 29.63 12.39
CA HIS A 17 5.28 28.97 11.41
C HIS A 17 5.08 27.52 11.81
N GLN A 18 4.31 27.29 12.87
CA GLN A 18 3.67 25.99 13.12
C GLN A 18 2.53 26.17 14.12
N LYS A 19 1.47 26.85 13.69
CA LYS A 19 0.17 26.87 14.40
C LYS A 19 -0.91 27.36 13.44
N ALA A 20 -1.40 26.49 12.58
CA ALA A 20 -2.62 26.74 11.80
C ALA A 20 -3.40 25.46 11.46
N TYR A 21 -3.20 24.33 12.17
CA TYR A 21 -4.00 23.11 11.90
C TYR A 21 -4.49 22.38 13.17
N ASP A 22 -4.53 23.05 14.31
CA ASP A 22 -5.17 22.49 15.51
C ASP A 22 -6.42 23.31 15.89
N GLN A 23 -7.50 23.17 15.15
CA GLN A 23 -8.86 23.45 15.62
C GLN A 23 -9.86 22.91 14.59
N HIS A 24 -10.29 21.67 14.75
CA HIS A 24 -11.65 21.18 14.51
C HIS A 24 -11.70 19.65 14.74
N SER A 25 -11.64 19.26 16.00
CA SER A 25 -12.16 17.96 16.43
C SER A 25 -13.20 18.20 17.53
N SER A 26 -14.38 18.61 17.12
CA SER A 26 -15.60 18.48 17.93
C SER A 26 -16.30 17.22 17.48
N GLY A 27 -16.17 16.16 18.26
CA GLY A 27 -16.87 14.90 18.08
C GLY A 27 -18.40 15.09 18.19
N PRO A 28 -19.19 14.26 17.49
CA PRO A 28 -20.64 14.32 17.57
C PRO A 28 -21.11 13.80 18.93
N ALA A 29 -22.06 14.55 19.52
CA ALA A 29 -22.74 14.23 20.77
C ALA A 29 -23.45 12.87 20.70
N ALA A 30 -23.32 12.10 21.75
CA ALA A 30 -24.04 10.86 21.97
C ALA A 30 -25.55 11.09 21.98
N LEU A 31 -26.28 10.37 21.14
CA LEU A 31 -27.73 10.22 21.22
C LEU A 31 -28.09 9.10 22.21
N PRO A 32 -29.16 9.22 23.01
CA PRO A 32 -29.53 8.23 24.02
C PRO A 32 -30.15 6.98 23.38
N ALA A 33 -29.71 5.82 23.86
CA ALA A 33 -30.29 4.52 23.55
C ALA A 33 -31.64 4.37 24.25
N ASP A 34 -32.72 4.28 23.51
CA ASP A 34 -33.96 3.65 23.97
C ASP A 34 -34.81 3.21 22.76
N HIS A 35 -34.70 1.97 22.34
CA HIS A 35 -35.72 1.28 21.54
C HIS A 35 -35.85 -0.18 22.00
N ARG A 36 -36.87 -0.37 22.88
CA ARG A 36 -37.40 -1.69 23.24
C ARG A 36 -38.04 -2.33 22.00
N TRP A 37 -37.62 -3.52 21.67
CA TRP A 37 -38.33 -4.41 20.74
C TRP A 37 -39.55 -5.02 21.43
N VAL A 38 -40.73 -4.70 20.93
CA VAL A 38 -42.00 -5.33 21.30
C VAL A 38 -42.15 -6.63 20.49
N ARG A 39 -42.27 -7.76 21.17
CA ARG A 39 -42.69 -9.02 20.60
C ARG A 39 -44.19 -9.00 20.33
N SER A 40 -44.58 -9.38 19.11
CA SER A 40 -45.96 -9.76 18.79
C SER A 40 -46.12 -11.27 18.71
N PRO A 41 -47.27 -11.83 19.07
CA PRO A 41 -47.44 -13.24 19.35
C PRO A 41 -47.76 -14.08 18.11
N GLU A 42 -47.38 -15.35 18.21
CA GLU A 42 -47.70 -16.42 17.29
C GLU A 42 -49.22 -16.65 17.18
N ASN A 43 -49.72 -16.88 15.99
CA ASN A 43 -50.95 -17.64 15.74
C ASN A 43 -50.75 -18.51 14.52
N GLY A 44 -50.86 -19.82 14.75
CA GLY A 44 -50.76 -20.85 13.78
C GLY A 44 -52.05 -21.00 12.96
N SER A 45 -51.89 -21.51 11.76
CA SER A 45 -52.89 -22.33 11.07
C SER A 45 -52.29 -23.15 9.95
N SER A 46 -52.65 -24.39 9.90
CA SER A 46 -52.21 -25.52 9.08
C SER A 46 -52.54 -25.39 7.60
N PRO A 47 -51.93 -26.25 6.74
CA PRO A 47 -51.97 -26.13 5.28
C PRO A 47 -53.18 -26.82 4.68
N LEU A 48 -53.82 -26.19 3.73
CA LEU A 48 -54.79 -26.80 2.82
C LEU A 48 -54.07 -27.31 1.56
N ALA A 49 -54.07 -28.62 1.40
CA ALA A 49 -53.69 -29.30 0.19
C ALA A 49 -54.74 -29.17 -0.88
N TYR A 50 -54.37 -28.59 -2.03
CA TYR A 50 -55.18 -28.69 -3.26
C TYR A 50 -54.50 -29.63 -4.25
N THR A 51 -55.20 -30.76 -4.49
CA THR A 51 -54.91 -31.68 -5.60
C THR A 51 -55.53 -31.13 -6.88
N LEU A 52 -54.71 -30.88 -7.89
CA LEU A 52 -55.18 -30.65 -9.27
C LEU A 52 -54.83 -31.85 -10.15
N LYS A 53 -55.84 -32.44 -10.76
CA LYS A 53 -55.76 -33.47 -11.79
C LYS A 53 -55.28 -32.87 -13.11
N PRO A 54 -54.54 -33.63 -13.94
CA PRO A 54 -54.09 -33.14 -15.23
C PRO A 54 -55.16 -33.32 -16.33
N SER A 55 -55.32 -32.31 -17.16
CA SER A 55 -55.93 -32.45 -18.48
C SER A 55 -55.28 -31.49 -19.49
N SER A 56 -54.83 -32.14 -20.56
CA SER A 56 -54.73 -31.67 -21.93
C SER A 56 -53.51 -30.81 -22.32
N ALA A 57 -52.63 -31.50 -23.05
CA ALA A 57 -51.69 -30.96 -23.99
C ALA A 57 -52.35 -30.05 -25.02
N VAL A 58 -51.83 -28.86 -25.20
CA VAL A 58 -51.64 -28.02 -26.39
C VAL A 58 -51.30 -26.62 -25.89
N LEU A 59 -50.04 -26.24 -25.98
CA LEU A 59 -49.45 -24.89 -26.10
C LEU A 59 -47.98 -24.89 -25.59
N MET A 60 -47.17 -25.75 -26.21
CA MET A 60 -45.73 -25.80 -25.84
C MET A 60 -44.83 -24.98 -26.79
N GLY A 61 -45.40 -24.14 -27.67
CA GLY A 61 -44.61 -23.42 -28.67
C GLY A 61 -44.34 -21.94 -28.37
N SER A 62 -45.13 -21.31 -27.51
CA SER A 62 -45.01 -19.84 -27.30
C SER A 62 -44.39 -19.43 -25.97
N PHE A 63 -44.28 -20.33 -25.00
CA PHE A 63 -43.67 -20.01 -23.69
C PHE A 63 -42.14 -20.09 -23.69
N THR A 64 -41.54 -20.91 -24.56
CA THR A 64 -40.07 -21.04 -24.62
C THR A 64 -39.38 -19.79 -25.22
N LEU A 65 -40.05 -19.06 -26.12
CA LEU A 65 -39.51 -17.83 -26.70
C LEU A 65 -39.63 -16.63 -25.75
N LEU A 66 -40.64 -16.58 -24.88
CA LEU A 66 -40.78 -15.53 -23.87
C LEU A 66 -39.84 -15.74 -22.68
N PHE A 67 -39.54 -16.99 -22.29
CA PHE A 67 -38.55 -17.25 -21.24
C PHE A 67 -37.11 -16.98 -21.70
N ALA A 68 -36.78 -17.28 -22.95
CA ALA A 68 -35.47 -16.99 -23.53
C ALA A 68 -35.24 -15.47 -23.68
N SER A 69 -36.28 -14.69 -24.02
CA SER A 69 -36.18 -13.24 -24.09
C SER A 69 -36.18 -12.55 -22.73
N LEU A 70 -36.79 -13.13 -21.69
CA LEU A 70 -36.72 -12.64 -20.32
C LEU A 70 -35.39 -12.99 -19.65
N LEU A 71 -34.79 -14.16 -19.93
CA LEU A 71 -33.43 -14.47 -19.46
C LEU A 71 -32.38 -13.58 -20.14
N SER A 72 -32.50 -13.32 -21.44
CA SER A 72 -31.58 -12.41 -22.13
C SER A 72 -31.75 -10.92 -21.71
N ALA A 73 -32.97 -10.51 -21.31
CA ALA A 73 -33.20 -9.19 -20.74
C ALA A 73 -32.70 -9.08 -19.28
N TRP A 74 -32.70 -10.17 -18.52
CA TRP A 74 -32.15 -10.21 -17.16
C TRP A 74 -30.62 -10.20 -17.14
N THR A 75 -29.97 -10.84 -18.11
CA THR A 75 -28.51 -10.75 -18.26
C THR A 75 -28.04 -9.39 -18.78
N LEU A 76 -28.92 -8.58 -19.38
CA LEU A 76 -28.67 -7.20 -19.78
C LEU A 76 -28.96 -6.17 -18.65
N LEU A 77 -29.75 -6.58 -17.63
CA LEU A 77 -30.10 -5.72 -16.48
C LEU A 77 -29.38 -6.13 -15.20
N SER A 78 -28.84 -7.33 -15.09
CA SER A 78 -27.83 -7.67 -14.11
C SER A 78 -26.48 -7.14 -14.64
N GLY A 79 -26.26 -5.85 -14.54
CA GLY A 79 -24.89 -5.33 -14.54
C GLY A 79 -24.20 -6.04 -13.39
N GLU A 80 -23.46 -7.11 -13.68
CA GLU A 80 -22.48 -7.60 -12.71
C GLU A 80 -21.72 -6.37 -12.25
N PRO A 81 -21.47 -6.18 -10.95
CA PRO A 81 -20.57 -5.12 -10.54
C PRO A 81 -19.28 -5.37 -11.31
N GLN A 82 -19.04 -4.54 -12.33
CA GLN A 82 -17.79 -4.63 -13.07
C GLN A 82 -16.71 -4.43 -12.02
N ALA A 83 -16.00 -5.51 -11.71
CA ALA A 83 -14.79 -5.41 -10.92
C ALA A 83 -13.99 -4.26 -11.53
N VAL A 84 -13.56 -3.32 -10.70
CA VAL A 84 -12.78 -2.18 -11.16
C VAL A 84 -11.52 -2.75 -11.79
N GLN A 85 -11.49 -2.77 -13.12
CA GLN A 85 -10.37 -3.34 -13.85
C GLN A 85 -9.17 -2.42 -13.66
N ALA A 86 -8.03 -3.00 -13.28
CA ALA A 86 -6.77 -2.27 -13.21
C ALA A 86 -6.38 -1.75 -14.59
N LEU A 87 -5.65 -0.65 -14.61
CA LEU A 87 -5.06 -0.08 -15.80
C LEU A 87 -3.90 -0.98 -16.28
N ASP A 88 -4.22 -1.95 -17.15
CA ASP A 88 -3.20 -2.81 -17.77
C ASP A 88 -2.61 -2.11 -19.00
N ASP A 89 -1.76 -1.13 -18.77
CA ASP A 89 -1.06 -0.34 -19.78
C ASP A 89 0.41 -0.75 -19.98
N ARG A 90 0.79 -1.91 -19.39
CA ARG A 90 2.10 -2.55 -19.47
C ARG A 90 3.21 -1.90 -18.65
N VAL A 91 2.89 -0.94 -17.78
CA VAL A 91 3.86 -0.34 -16.83
C VAL A 91 3.48 -0.69 -15.40
N ALA A 92 4.46 -0.80 -14.51
CA ALA A 92 4.30 -1.10 -13.10
C ALA A 92 3.30 -2.22 -12.77
N LYS A 93 3.42 -3.37 -13.48
CA LYS A 93 2.68 -4.59 -13.11
C LYS A 93 2.92 -4.96 -11.64
N LEU A 94 4.16 -4.83 -11.20
CA LEU A 94 4.60 -5.02 -9.82
C LEU A 94 4.82 -3.66 -9.15
N PRO A 95 4.84 -3.60 -7.81
CA PRO A 95 5.15 -2.37 -7.10
C PRO A 95 6.50 -1.79 -7.54
N VAL A 96 6.58 -0.48 -7.67
CA VAL A 96 7.84 0.19 -8.04
C VAL A 96 8.81 0.15 -6.87
N LEU A 97 10.06 -0.23 -7.15
CA LEU A 97 11.19 -0.13 -6.24
C LEU A 97 12.09 1.00 -6.71
N GLY A 98 12.50 1.88 -5.79
CA GLY A 98 13.35 3.02 -6.15
C GLY A 98 13.75 3.89 -4.98
N TYR A 99 14.06 5.11 -5.31
CA TYR A 99 14.48 6.18 -4.41
C TYR A 99 13.61 7.41 -4.62
N ASN A 100 13.32 8.16 -3.56
CA ASN A 100 12.64 9.46 -3.63
C ASN A 100 13.40 10.48 -2.78
N THR A 101 13.56 11.70 -3.27
CA THR A 101 14.38 12.73 -2.63
C THR A 101 13.73 13.39 -1.42
N TRP A 102 12.41 13.23 -1.21
CA TRP A 102 11.65 14.07 -0.27
C TRP A 102 12.08 13.93 1.17
N ASN A 103 12.02 12.73 1.74
CA ASN A 103 12.21 12.55 3.18
C ASN A 103 13.64 12.86 3.64
N ALA A 104 14.65 12.60 2.80
CA ALA A 104 16.03 12.94 3.11
C ALA A 104 16.35 14.45 2.96
N TYR A 105 15.80 15.10 1.94
CA TYR A 105 16.32 16.41 1.53
C TYR A 105 15.25 17.51 1.44
N HIS A 106 13.96 17.19 1.43
CA HIS A 106 12.89 18.16 1.18
C HIS A 106 13.21 19.06 -0.03
N CYS A 107 13.20 20.37 0.14
CA CYS A 107 13.58 21.34 -0.92
C CYS A 107 15.09 21.56 -1.05
N ASN A 108 15.94 20.89 -0.28
CA ASN A 108 17.40 21.03 -0.38
C ASN A 108 17.98 20.06 -1.42
N ILE A 109 17.47 20.11 -2.64
CA ILE A 109 17.86 19.26 -3.76
C ILE A 109 18.53 20.03 -4.87
N ASN A 110 19.40 19.37 -5.60
CA ASN A 110 20.02 19.83 -6.85
C ASN A 110 20.45 18.62 -7.70
N GLU A 111 20.91 18.84 -8.91
CA GLU A 111 21.35 17.77 -9.82
C GLU A 111 22.46 16.90 -9.22
N THR A 112 23.35 17.46 -8.41
CA THR A 112 24.43 16.71 -7.75
C THR A 112 23.89 15.72 -6.73
N VAL A 113 22.94 16.14 -5.88
CA VAL A 113 22.27 15.26 -4.89
C VAL A 113 21.57 14.11 -5.58
N VAL A 114 20.79 14.38 -6.65
CA VAL A 114 20.07 13.36 -7.39
C VAL A 114 21.01 12.36 -8.06
N LEU A 115 22.07 12.84 -8.72
CA LEU A 115 23.06 11.97 -9.35
C LEU A 115 23.89 11.18 -8.33
N GLN A 116 24.14 11.73 -7.17
CA GLN A 116 24.80 11.01 -6.07
C GLN A 116 23.90 9.86 -5.58
N ALA A 117 22.61 10.12 -5.36
CA ALA A 117 21.65 9.07 -4.99
C ALA A 117 21.61 7.95 -6.06
N ALA A 118 21.52 8.31 -7.35
CA ALA A 118 21.53 7.35 -8.44
C ALA A 118 22.80 6.47 -8.45
N LYS A 119 23.97 7.07 -8.27
CA LYS A 119 25.24 6.33 -8.17
C LYS A 119 25.32 5.44 -6.94
N LEU A 120 24.75 5.87 -5.81
CA LEU A 120 24.71 5.07 -4.59
C LEU A 120 23.72 3.90 -4.72
N VAL A 121 22.59 4.06 -5.37
CA VAL A 121 21.66 2.95 -5.68
C VAL A 121 22.37 1.86 -6.47
N ASP A 122 23.23 2.22 -7.44
CA ASP A 122 24.04 1.26 -8.18
C ASP A 122 25.17 0.68 -7.31
N SER A 123 26.03 1.53 -6.73
CA SER A 123 27.26 1.09 -6.05
C SER A 123 27.03 0.34 -4.73
N LEU A 124 25.92 0.59 -4.03
CA LEU A 124 25.51 -0.16 -2.84
C LEU A 124 24.79 -1.48 -3.18
N GLY A 125 24.63 -1.78 -4.47
CA GLY A 125 23.97 -2.99 -4.95
C GLY A 125 22.45 -3.00 -4.81
N LEU A 126 21.81 -1.85 -4.57
CA LEU A 126 20.35 -1.73 -4.50
C LEU A 126 19.71 -1.96 -5.88
N ALA A 127 20.35 -1.48 -6.96
CA ALA A 127 19.89 -1.72 -8.33
C ALA A 127 19.82 -3.22 -8.65
N SER A 128 20.78 -4.03 -8.17
CA SER A 128 20.84 -5.47 -8.43
C SER A 128 19.70 -6.26 -7.77
N VAL A 129 19.05 -5.71 -6.73
CA VAL A 129 17.91 -6.32 -6.05
C VAL A 129 16.58 -5.65 -6.44
N GLY A 130 16.59 -4.77 -7.46
CA GLY A 130 15.38 -4.26 -8.10
C GLY A 130 15.03 -2.79 -7.87
N TYR A 131 15.79 -2.04 -7.08
CA TYR A 131 15.56 -0.59 -6.92
C TYR A 131 16.04 0.16 -8.16
N THR A 132 15.14 0.42 -9.08
CA THR A 132 15.50 0.95 -10.41
C THR A 132 15.06 2.39 -10.65
N HIS A 133 14.18 2.97 -9.85
CA HIS A 133 13.67 4.32 -10.06
C HIS A 133 14.38 5.34 -9.17
N ILE A 134 14.74 6.48 -9.76
CA ILE A 134 15.26 7.66 -9.05
C ILE A 134 14.25 8.78 -9.23
N ASN A 135 13.47 9.05 -8.21
CA ASN A 135 12.37 10.01 -8.26
C ASN A 135 12.77 11.33 -7.61
N ILE A 136 12.68 12.39 -8.39
CA ILE A 136 12.82 13.78 -7.92
C ILE A 136 11.45 14.23 -7.44
N ASP A 137 11.34 14.59 -6.16
CA ASP A 137 10.12 15.12 -5.55
C ASP A 137 9.98 16.63 -5.78
N ASP A 138 9.13 17.33 -5.03
CA ASP A 138 8.86 18.76 -5.17
C ASP A 138 10.14 19.64 -5.10
N CYS A 139 10.03 20.90 -5.45
CA CYS A 139 11.08 21.94 -5.39
C CYS A 139 12.15 21.90 -6.49
N TYR A 140 11.98 21.14 -7.56
CA TYR A 140 12.92 21.15 -8.68
C TYR A 140 12.72 22.33 -9.64
N ALA A 141 11.55 22.96 -9.62
CA ALA A 141 11.13 23.98 -10.60
C ALA A 141 11.46 25.41 -10.15
N GLU A 142 11.39 26.34 -11.11
CA GLU A 142 11.26 27.78 -10.87
C GLU A 142 9.85 28.11 -10.36
N LYS A 143 9.72 29.24 -9.64
CA LYS A 143 8.42 29.68 -9.10
C LYS A 143 7.42 30.15 -10.17
N ASN A 144 7.86 30.34 -11.39
CA ASN A 144 7.00 30.78 -12.50
C ASN A 144 7.21 29.89 -13.72
N ARG A 145 6.15 29.65 -14.45
CA ARG A 145 6.23 29.04 -15.79
C ARG A 145 6.93 29.96 -16.78
N SER A 146 7.46 29.40 -17.86
CA SER A 146 8.01 30.17 -18.99
C SER A 146 6.94 31.03 -19.67
N ALA A 147 7.38 31.93 -20.59
CA ALA A 147 6.46 32.72 -21.42
C ALA A 147 5.54 31.83 -22.29
N ASP A 148 6.00 30.65 -22.65
CA ASP A 148 5.24 29.64 -23.41
C ASP A 148 4.32 28.79 -22.54
N GLY A 149 4.40 28.95 -21.22
CA GLY A 149 3.57 28.25 -20.23
C GLY A 149 4.16 26.93 -19.70
N ASP A 150 5.40 26.58 -20.04
CA ASP A 150 6.05 25.35 -19.57
C ASP A 150 6.58 25.51 -18.13
N ILE A 151 6.58 24.42 -17.35
CA ILE A 151 7.35 24.35 -16.12
C ILE A 151 8.84 24.48 -16.47
N VAL A 152 9.56 25.29 -15.70
CA VAL A 152 11.00 25.51 -15.89
C VAL A 152 11.75 24.90 -14.71
N ALA A 153 12.74 24.06 -14.98
CA ALA A 153 13.64 23.60 -13.93
C ALA A 153 14.45 24.75 -13.35
N ASP A 154 14.72 24.73 -12.05
CA ASP A 154 15.56 25.72 -11.39
C ASP A 154 16.94 25.78 -12.06
N GLN A 155 17.26 26.91 -12.69
CA GLN A 155 18.45 27.08 -13.54
C GLN A 155 19.77 27.09 -12.76
N VAL A 156 19.71 27.26 -11.45
CA VAL A 156 20.90 27.21 -10.57
C VAL A 156 21.11 25.80 -10.04
N ARG A 157 20.04 25.16 -9.57
CA ARG A 157 20.11 23.84 -8.95
C ARG A 157 20.20 22.70 -9.97
N PHE A 158 19.63 22.89 -11.14
CA PHE A 158 19.63 21.93 -12.26
C PHE A 158 20.20 22.58 -13.52
N ALA A 159 21.39 23.16 -13.38
CA ALA A 159 22.04 23.98 -14.41
C ALA A 159 22.35 23.22 -15.72
N SER A 160 22.55 21.91 -15.65
CA SER A 160 22.77 21.06 -16.83
C SER A 160 21.50 20.74 -17.62
N GLY A 161 20.34 21.01 -17.03
CA GLY A 161 19.02 20.70 -17.57
C GLY A 161 18.54 19.28 -17.28
N MET A 162 17.20 19.10 -17.29
CA MET A 162 16.59 17.82 -16.91
C MET A 162 16.93 16.69 -17.87
N ASN A 163 17.06 16.95 -19.17
CA ASN A 163 17.47 15.92 -20.13
C ASN A 163 18.86 15.36 -19.83
N ASN A 164 19.83 16.22 -19.52
CA ASN A 164 21.18 15.74 -19.16
C ASN A 164 21.15 14.92 -17.86
N LEU A 165 20.34 15.36 -16.88
CA LEU A 165 20.18 14.63 -15.61
C LEU A 165 19.59 13.23 -15.83
N THR A 166 18.50 13.12 -16.58
CA THR A 166 17.85 11.83 -16.89
C THR A 166 18.73 10.95 -17.76
N ASP A 167 19.44 11.50 -18.74
CA ASP A 167 20.40 10.74 -19.55
C ASP A 167 21.50 10.10 -18.69
N GLN A 168 22.00 10.81 -17.67
CA GLN A 168 23.00 10.26 -16.75
C GLN A 168 22.42 9.17 -15.84
N ILE A 169 21.14 9.31 -15.38
CA ILE A 169 20.44 8.29 -14.62
C ILE A 169 20.25 7.04 -15.50
N HIS A 170 19.78 7.21 -16.73
CA HIS A 170 19.59 6.12 -17.69
C HIS A 170 20.88 5.42 -18.05
N ALA A 171 22.00 6.15 -18.12
CA ALA A 171 23.33 5.55 -18.38
C ALA A 171 23.79 4.58 -17.27
N LEU A 172 23.22 4.69 -16.05
CA LEU A 172 23.40 3.72 -14.96
C LEU A 172 22.43 2.52 -15.04
N GLY A 173 21.58 2.45 -16.10
CA GLY A 173 20.53 1.43 -16.21
C GLY A 173 19.31 1.68 -15.33
N LEU A 174 19.19 2.88 -14.75
CA LEU A 174 18.11 3.28 -13.86
C LEU A 174 17.03 4.05 -14.63
N GLN A 175 15.86 4.20 -14.01
CA GLN A 175 14.72 4.97 -14.50
C GLN A 175 14.61 6.28 -13.73
N ALA A 176 13.97 7.28 -14.32
CA ALA A 176 13.82 8.59 -13.69
C ALA A 176 12.35 8.94 -13.47
N GLY A 177 12.01 9.39 -12.27
CA GLY A 177 10.68 9.88 -11.92
C GLY A 177 10.68 11.37 -11.55
N ILE A 178 9.53 11.99 -11.69
CA ILE A 178 9.32 13.40 -11.38
C ILE A 178 8.03 13.59 -10.57
N TYR A 179 7.86 14.77 -10.01
CA TYR A 179 6.73 15.19 -9.21
C TYR A 179 5.96 16.34 -9.87
N SER A 180 4.64 16.34 -9.70
CA SER A 180 3.80 17.52 -9.95
C SER A 180 2.55 17.45 -9.05
N ASP A 181 1.60 18.37 -9.30
CA ASP A 181 0.42 18.51 -8.45
C ASP A 181 -0.84 18.75 -9.30
N SER A 182 -1.97 18.28 -8.81
CA SER A 182 -3.28 18.41 -9.45
C SER A 182 -3.88 19.82 -9.37
N GLY A 183 -3.32 20.68 -8.52
CA GLY A 183 -3.76 22.06 -8.30
C GLY A 183 -2.99 23.11 -9.08
N TRP A 184 -3.27 24.37 -8.76
CA TRP A 184 -2.55 25.53 -9.30
C TRP A 184 -1.07 25.53 -8.89
N PHE A 185 -0.78 25.04 -7.69
CA PHE A 185 0.54 25.02 -7.10
C PHE A 185 0.80 23.68 -6.42
N THR A 186 2.07 23.27 -6.41
CA THR A 186 2.53 22.16 -5.59
C THR A 186 2.42 22.49 -4.10
N CYS A 187 2.63 21.50 -3.23
CA CYS A 187 2.61 21.69 -1.78
C CYS A 187 3.66 22.70 -1.30
N GLN A 188 4.75 22.89 -2.05
CA GLN A 188 5.79 23.89 -1.79
C GLN A 188 5.64 25.17 -2.63
N LEU A 189 4.43 25.40 -3.19
CA LEU A 189 4.07 26.60 -3.96
C LEU A 189 4.92 26.82 -5.21
N TYR A 190 5.25 25.75 -5.93
CA TYR A 190 5.75 25.77 -7.29
C TYR A 190 4.59 25.60 -8.29
N PRO A 191 4.76 25.81 -9.59
CA PRO A 191 3.68 25.62 -10.56
C PRO A 191 3.15 24.17 -10.55
N GLY A 192 1.87 23.99 -10.23
CA GLY A 192 1.14 22.75 -10.41
C GLY A 192 0.62 22.57 -11.83
N SER A 193 0.09 21.39 -12.16
CA SER A 193 -0.32 21.03 -13.53
C SER A 193 -1.77 21.34 -13.86
N TYR A 194 -2.54 21.95 -12.95
CA TYR A 194 -3.93 22.29 -13.21
C TYR A 194 -4.09 23.08 -14.51
N GLN A 195 -4.98 22.61 -15.40
CA GLN A 195 -5.22 23.12 -16.77
C GLN A 195 -4.01 23.04 -17.72
N ASN A 196 -2.94 22.36 -17.33
CA ASN A 196 -1.74 22.16 -18.15
C ASN A 196 -1.35 20.67 -18.25
N GLU A 197 -2.22 19.74 -17.86
CA GLU A 197 -1.91 18.31 -17.71
C GLU A 197 -1.26 17.71 -18.97
N ALA A 198 -1.82 17.98 -20.15
CA ALA A 198 -1.28 17.48 -21.41
C ALA A 198 0.09 18.08 -21.77
N ARG A 199 0.28 19.36 -21.45
CA ARG A 199 1.54 20.08 -21.66
C ARG A 199 2.63 19.51 -20.76
N ASP A 200 2.33 19.38 -19.48
CA ASP A 200 3.29 18.98 -18.47
C ASP A 200 3.64 17.50 -18.61
N ALA A 201 2.66 16.62 -18.89
CA ALA A 201 2.93 15.21 -19.16
C ALA A 201 3.90 15.04 -20.34
N LYS A 202 3.68 15.83 -21.43
CA LYS A 202 4.59 15.83 -22.57
C LYS A 202 5.97 16.35 -22.21
N LEU A 203 6.06 17.43 -21.44
CA LEU A 203 7.33 18.02 -21.01
C LEU A 203 8.14 17.03 -20.17
N PHE A 204 7.49 16.33 -19.22
CA PHE A 204 8.15 15.31 -18.40
C PHE A 204 8.68 14.14 -19.23
N GLN A 205 7.89 13.67 -20.21
CA GLN A 205 8.34 12.62 -21.13
C GLN A 205 9.49 13.12 -22.03
N ASP A 206 9.43 14.38 -22.50
CA ASP A 206 10.49 14.97 -23.31
C ASP A 206 11.78 15.18 -22.50
N TRP A 207 11.69 15.42 -21.20
CA TRP A 207 12.83 15.46 -20.28
C TRP A 207 13.41 14.07 -19.97
N GLY A 208 12.74 12.98 -20.40
CA GLY A 208 13.21 11.61 -20.20
C GLY A 208 12.65 10.92 -18.97
N PHE A 209 11.70 11.51 -18.25
CA PHE A 209 11.03 10.89 -17.13
C PHE A 209 10.00 9.85 -17.60
N ASN A 210 9.82 8.79 -16.80
CA ASN A 210 8.87 7.71 -17.05
C ASN A 210 7.99 7.34 -15.84
N TYR A 211 8.09 8.12 -14.76
CA TYR A 211 7.26 8.00 -13.56
C TYR A 211 6.83 9.41 -13.11
N LEU A 212 5.58 9.55 -12.69
CA LEU A 212 5.01 10.80 -12.19
C LEU A 212 4.31 10.56 -10.85
N LYS A 213 4.83 11.15 -9.75
CA LYS A 213 4.07 11.35 -8.51
C LYS A 213 3.22 12.60 -8.67
N PHE A 214 1.91 12.50 -8.39
CA PHE A 214 0.95 13.58 -8.63
C PHE A 214 0.14 13.87 -7.38
N ASP A 215 0.36 15.05 -6.82
CA ASP A 215 -0.11 15.44 -5.51
C ASP A 215 -1.46 16.14 -5.50
N ASN A 216 -1.93 16.54 -4.30
CA ASN A 216 -3.29 16.97 -3.98
C ASN A 216 -3.35 18.39 -3.37
N CYS A 217 -2.34 19.24 -3.56
CA CYS A 217 -2.31 20.57 -2.99
C CYS A 217 -2.99 21.60 -3.90
N ALA A 218 -3.36 22.75 -3.36
CA ALA A 218 -3.89 23.92 -4.06
C ALA A 218 -4.96 23.64 -5.14
N VAL A 219 -5.80 22.62 -4.93
CA VAL A 219 -6.85 22.22 -5.87
C VAL A 219 -7.97 23.26 -5.89
N PRO A 220 -8.43 23.70 -7.07
CA PRO A 220 -9.52 24.67 -7.18
C PRO A 220 -10.83 24.14 -6.61
N TYR A 221 -11.46 24.91 -5.74
CA TYR A 221 -12.72 24.54 -5.09
C TYR A 221 -13.85 24.23 -6.08
N ASP A 222 -13.97 25.05 -7.13
CA ASP A 222 -15.00 24.86 -8.16
C ASP A 222 -14.88 23.54 -8.92
N ASP A 223 -13.67 23.05 -9.11
CA ASP A 223 -13.43 21.76 -9.77
C ASP A 223 -13.75 20.58 -8.85
N ILE A 224 -13.46 20.69 -7.56
CA ILE A 224 -13.89 19.67 -6.58
C ILE A 224 -15.42 19.53 -6.60
N ILE A 225 -16.16 20.63 -6.68
CA ILE A 225 -17.63 20.60 -6.76
C ILE A 225 -18.13 19.97 -8.07
N ARG A 226 -17.48 20.27 -9.20
CA ARG A 226 -17.93 19.82 -10.52
C ARG A 226 -17.51 18.41 -10.88
N GLU A 227 -16.29 18.04 -10.57
CA GLU A 227 -15.65 16.82 -11.06
C GLU A 227 -15.29 15.84 -9.93
N GLY A 228 -15.29 16.33 -8.68
CA GLY A 228 -14.79 15.60 -7.52
C GLY A 228 -13.28 15.39 -7.57
N ILE A 229 -12.74 14.82 -6.52
CA ILE A 229 -11.30 14.51 -6.41
C ILE A 229 -10.86 13.55 -7.54
N VAL A 230 -11.68 12.58 -7.90
CA VAL A 230 -11.41 11.66 -9.01
C VAL A 230 -11.14 12.40 -10.32
N GLY A 231 -11.87 13.48 -10.59
CA GLY A 231 -11.78 14.24 -11.85
C GLY A 231 -10.39 14.83 -12.12
N LYS A 232 -9.72 15.35 -11.08
CA LYS A 232 -8.38 15.94 -11.22
C LYS A 232 -7.32 14.90 -11.61
N TYR A 233 -7.36 13.69 -11.02
CA TYR A 233 -6.46 12.62 -11.39
C TYR A 233 -6.79 12.04 -12.75
N LYS A 234 -8.08 11.94 -13.08
CA LYS A 234 -8.52 11.53 -14.41
C LYS A 234 -7.97 12.42 -15.51
N ARG A 235 -7.94 13.76 -15.34
CA ARG A 235 -7.38 14.67 -16.35
C ARG A 235 -5.93 14.35 -16.67
N MET A 236 -5.08 14.13 -15.66
CA MET A 236 -3.69 13.76 -15.89
C MET A 236 -3.57 12.34 -16.47
N ALA A 237 -4.37 11.38 -15.99
CA ALA A 237 -4.37 10.03 -16.55
C ALA A 237 -4.76 10.02 -18.03
N ASP A 238 -5.79 10.76 -18.43
CA ASP A 238 -6.19 10.93 -19.84
C ASP A 238 -5.05 11.57 -20.65
N ALA A 239 -4.37 12.59 -20.11
CA ALA A 239 -3.24 13.24 -20.77
C ALA A 239 -2.06 12.27 -20.97
N ILE A 240 -1.73 11.45 -19.98
CA ILE A 240 -0.70 10.40 -20.07
C ILE A 240 -1.08 9.36 -21.13
N ALA A 241 -2.33 8.89 -21.15
CA ALA A 241 -2.80 7.90 -22.10
C ALA A 241 -2.78 8.44 -23.55
N ASP A 242 -3.23 9.68 -23.77
CA ASP A 242 -3.21 10.33 -25.07
C ASP A 242 -1.77 10.58 -25.55
N LEU A 243 -0.88 10.96 -24.64
CA LEU A 243 0.54 11.13 -24.94
C LEU A 243 1.19 9.79 -25.35
N ALA A 244 0.94 8.71 -24.62
CA ALA A 244 1.46 7.38 -24.96
C ALA A 244 0.97 6.93 -26.34
N LYS A 245 -0.32 7.14 -26.63
CA LYS A 245 -0.93 6.82 -27.93
C LYS A 245 -0.33 7.64 -29.09
N SER A 246 -0.08 8.92 -28.86
CA SER A 246 0.43 9.83 -29.91
C SER A 246 1.94 9.71 -30.13
N SER A 247 2.71 9.47 -29.06
CA SER A 247 4.18 9.34 -29.14
C SER A 247 4.64 7.92 -29.49
N GLY A 248 3.80 6.90 -29.25
CA GLY A 248 4.17 5.48 -29.36
C GLY A 248 5.13 5.00 -28.29
N LYS A 249 5.42 5.83 -27.28
CA LYS A 249 6.22 5.45 -26.10
C LYS A 249 5.32 4.85 -25.02
N PRO A 250 5.86 4.05 -24.06
CA PRO A 250 5.12 3.64 -22.90
C PRO A 250 4.55 4.86 -22.13
N PRO A 251 3.39 4.72 -21.48
CA PRO A 251 2.87 5.77 -20.61
C PRO A 251 3.80 6.01 -19.41
N LEU A 252 3.72 7.20 -18.82
CA LEU A 252 4.33 7.44 -17.52
C LEU A 252 3.66 6.53 -16.48
N THR A 253 4.44 5.86 -15.63
CA THR A 253 3.91 5.24 -14.42
C THR A 253 3.30 6.33 -13.55
N PHE A 254 2.02 6.21 -13.22
CA PHE A 254 1.28 7.26 -12.55
C PHE A 254 0.96 6.89 -11.11
N SER A 255 1.52 7.64 -10.17
CA SER A 255 1.37 7.48 -8.73
C SER A 255 0.56 8.62 -8.14
N LEU A 256 -0.60 8.31 -7.59
CA LEU A 256 -1.54 9.28 -7.04
C LEU A 256 -1.21 9.56 -5.57
N CYS A 257 -0.81 10.78 -5.24
CA CYS A 257 -0.56 11.20 -3.86
C CYS A 257 -1.84 11.81 -3.27
N GLU A 258 -2.79 10.94 -2.92
CA GLU A 258 -4.18 11.29 -2.54
C GLU A 258 -4.41 11.34 -1.04
N TRP A 259 -3.44 10.92 -0.22
CA TRP A 259 -3.49 10.92 1.26
C TRP A 259 -4.60 10.08 1.88
N GLY A 260 -5.27 9.21 1.08
CA GLY A 260 -6.42 8.40 1.51
C GLY A 260 -7.76 9.12 1.45
N GLU A 261 -7.80 10.38 1.00
CA GLU A 261 -9.03 11.13 0.84
C GLU A 261 -9.90 10.51 -0.27
N GLU A 262 -11.23 10.58 -0.14
CA GLU A 262 -12.19 9.99 -1.08
C GLU A 262 -11.94 8.51 -1.39
N GLN A 263 -11.24 7.78 -0.49
CA GLN A 263 -11.04 6.33 -0.56
C GLN A 263 -10.45 5.86 -1.91
N PRO A 264 -9.20 6.26 -2.25
CA PRO A 264 -8.60 6.00 -3.55
C PRO A 264 -8.52 4.50 -3.89
N TRP A 265 -8.45 3.60 -2.92
CA TRP A 265 -8.49 2.15 -3.11
C TRP A 265 -9.76 1.64 -3.81
N LEU A 266 -10.83 2.43 -3.88
CA LEU A 266 -12.07 2.07 -4.59
C LEU A 266 -12.06 2.43 -6.07
N TRP A 267 -11.25 3.41 -6.49
CA TRP A 267 -11.33 3.96 -7.84
C TRP A 267 -9.98 4.18 -8.54
N ALA A 268 -8.88 4.43 -7.80
CA ALA A 268 -7.62 4.93 -8.35
C ALA A 268 -6.96 3.96 -9.35
N ARG A 269 -7.16 2.64 -9.18
CA ARG A 269 -6.62 1.63 -10.10
C ARG A 269 -7.11 1.75 -11.56
N ARG A 270 -8.11 2.60 -11.84
CA ARG A 270 -8.56 2.94 -13.20
C ARG A 270 -7.69 3.99 -13.86
N TYR A 271 -6.92 4.73 -13.06
CA TYR A 271 -6.23 5.92 -13.50
C TYR A 271 -4.72 5.85 -13.30
N GLY A 272 -4.24 5.11 -12.32
CA GLY A 272 -2.82 4.98 -12.01
C GLY A 272 -2.46 3.63 -11.39
N GLN A 273 -1.17 3.41 -11.24
CA GLN A 273 -0.61 2.13 -10.80
C GLN A 273 -0.34 2.07 -9.29
N SER A 274 -0.32 3.22 -8.61
CA SER A 274 -0.29 3.28 -7.14
C SER A 274 -1.03 4.50 -6.62
N TRP A 275 -1.47 4.45 -5.36
CA TRP A 275 -2.17 5.55 -4.71
C TRP A 275 -1.88 5.56 -3.20
N ARG A 276 -1.52 6.73 -2.69
CA ARG A 276 -1.33 6.97 -1.26
C ARG A 276 -2.61 6.71 -0.49
N THR A 277 -2.49 5.96 0.58
CA THR A 277 -3.65 5.50 1.39
C THR A 277 -3.84 6.28 2.67
N THR A 278 -2.83 7.05 3.08
CA THR A 278 -2.81 7.83 4.33
C THR A 278 -2.14 9.19 4.12
N GLY A 279 -2.22 10.07 5.11
CA GLY A 279 -1.33 11.23 5.22
C GLY A 279 0.15 10.83 5.26
N ASP A 280 1.04 11.82 5.31
CA ASP A 280 2.49 11.60 5.20
C ASP A 280 3.03 10.82 6.40
N ILE A 281 3.99 9.92 6.11
CA ILE A 281 4.72 9.16 7.11
C ILE A 281 5.70 10.05 7.89
N SER A 282 5.89 9.72 9.17
CA SER A 282 7.00 10.21 9.99
C SER A 282 7.89 9.05 10.42
N PRO A 283 9.20 9.27 10.64
CA PRO A 283 10.13 8.21 11.02
C PRO A 283 10.01 7.87 12.52
N ASP A 284 8.81 7.47 12.95
CA ASP A 284 8.51 7.04 14.31
C ASP A 284 7.53 5.86 14.31
N TRP A 285 7.58 5.06 15.38
CA TRP A 285 6.77 3.85 15.51
C TRP A 285 5.27 4.11 15.45
N GLY A 286 4.80 5.20 16.06
CA GLY A 286 3.37 5.56 16.08
C GLY A 286 2.83 5.84 14.67
N SER A 287 3.62 6.50 13.81
CA SER A 287 3.27 6.72 12.41
C SER A 287 3.21 5.39 11.65
N ILE A 288 4.20 4.51 11.82
CA ILE A 288 4.25 3.21 11.17
C ILE A 288 3.04 2.34 11.55
N THR A 289 2.74 2.20 12.84
CA THR A 289 1.60 1.40 13.31
C THR A 289 0.27 1.95 12.83
N ASN A 290 0.10 3.28 12.82
CA ASN A 290 -1.10 3.92 12.31
C ASN A 290 -1.32 3.62 10.82
N ILE A 291 -0.26 3.68 10.00
CA ILE A 291 -0.34 3.35 8.57
C ILE A 291 -0.66 1.87 8.36
N ILE A 292 -0.01 0.96 9.10
CA ILE A 292 -0.32 -0.47 9.06
C ILE A 292 -1.79 -0.72 9.43
N ASN A 293 -2.28 -0.08 10.50
CA ASN A 293 -3.66 -0.22 10.94
C ASN A 293 -4.65 0.22 9.86
N GLN A 294 -4.47 1.39 9.27
CA GLN A 294 -5.35 1.88 8.22
C GLN A 294 -5.35 0.93 7.01
N ASN A 295 -4.17 0.45 6.59
CA ASN A 295 -4.03 -0.45 5.46
C ASN A 295 -4.55 -1.87 5.74
N SER A 296 -4.71 -2.28 7.01
CA SER A 296 -5.28 -3.58 7.37
C SER A 296 -6.70 -3.78 6.86
N PHE A 297 -7.48 -2.71 6.69
CA PHE A 297 -8.85 -2.75 6.21
C PHE A 297 -8.98 -2.67 4.69
N ILE A 298 -7.92 -2.28 3.99
CA ILE A 298 -7.92 -2.01 2.55
C ILE A 298 -6.85 -2.82 1.77
N ALA A 299 -6.14 -3.74 2.44
CA ALA A 299 -5.10 -4.56 1.84
C ALA A 299 -5.58 -5.34 0.60
N TRP A 300 -6.86 -5.68 0.52
CA TRP A 300 -7.51 -6.34 -0.61
C TRP A 300 -7.45 -5.54 -1.92
N ALA A 301 -7.17 -4.24 -1.86
CA ALA A 301 -7.16 -3.40 -3.05
C ALA A 301 -5.86 -3.50 -3.87
N SER A 302 -4.77 -4.00 -3.27
CA SER A 302 -3.51 -4.22 -3.99
C SER A 302 -3.57 -5.49 -4.83
N ASP A 303 -3.18 -5.37 -6.12
CA ASP A 303 -2.99 -6.48 -7.06
C ASP A 303 -2.12 -5.97 -8.22
N PHE A 304 -1.84 -6.81 -9.21
CA PHE A 304 -1.11 -6.38 -10.41
C PHE A 304 -1.67 -5.08 -11.01
N TYR A 305 -0.78 -4.20 -11.43
CA TYR A 305 -1.07 -2.89 -12.01
C TYR A 305 -1.83 -1.92 -11.10
N GLY A 306 -1.93 -2.21 -9.79
CA GLY A 306 -2.63 -1.32 -8.87
C GLY A 306 -2.28 -1.60 -7.42
N HIS A 307 -1.58 -0.68 -6.75
CA HIS A 307 -0.96 -0.89 -5.45
C HIS A 307 -1.35 0.19 -4.45
N ASN A 308 -1.78 -0.22 -3.26
CA ASN A 308 -1.82 0.70 -2.12
C ASN A 308 -0.40 1.20 -1.84
N ASP A 309 -0.21 2.50 -1.80
CA ASP A 309 1.05 3.14 -1.47
C ASP A 309 1.01 3.58 0.00
N MET A 310 1.80 2.91 0.82
CA MET A 310 1.90 3.16 2.26
C MET A 310 2.92 4.26 2.59
N ASP A 311 3.36 5.02 1.59
CA ASP A 311 4.35 6.08 1.62
C ASP A 311 5.81 5.60 1.54
N ILE A 312 6.71 6.57 1.42
CA ILE A 312 8.17 6.42 1.27
C ILE A 312 8.75 5.66 2.49
N LEU A 313 9.74 4.81 2.25
CA LEU A 313 10.42 4.08 3.31
C LEU A 313 11.29 5.00 4.16
N GLU A 314 11.13 4.88 5.48
CA GLU A 314 11.92 5.60 6.51
C GLU A 314 13.08 4.76 7.07
N VAL A 315 13.53 3.76 6.33
CA VAL A 315 14.64 2.89 6.72
C VAL A 315 15.93 3.69 6.83
N GLY A 316 16.40 3.91 8.07
CA GLY A 316 17.58 4.72 8.37
C GLY A 316 17.29 6.19 8.69
N ASN A 317 16.06 6.62 8.72
CA ASN A 317 15.62 7.94 9.17
C ASN A 317 15.13 7.90 10.62
N GLY A 318 15.23 9.03 11.32
CA GLY A 318 14.74 9.21 12.69
C GLY A 318 15.40 8.29 13.71
N ASP A 319 14.66 7.96 14.76
CA ASP A 319 15.13 7.17 15.91
C ASP A 319 14.50 5.77 15.96
N LEU A 320 14.05 5.23 14.80
CA LEU A 320 13.51 3.87 14.71
C LEU A 320 14.56 2.85 15.15
N THR A 321 14.15 1.93 16.03
CA THR A 321 14.98 0.79 16.40
C THR A 321 15.16 -0.16 15.20
N TYR A 322 16.14 -1.05 15.31
CA TYR A 322 16.38 -2.06 14.27
C TYR A 322 15.13 -2.93 14.01
N ASP A 323 14.43 -3.35 15.08
CA ASP A 323 13.23 -4.18 14.96
C ASP A 323 12.04 -3.41 14.38
N GLU A 324 11.85 -2.15 14.74
CA GLU A 324 10.85 -1.26 14.12
C GLU A 324 11.12 -1.05 12.63
N THR A 325 12.38 -0.83 12.29
CA THR A 325 12.82 -0.67 10.88
C THR A 325 12.55 -1.95 10.07
N LYS A 326 12.84 -3.14 10.65
CA LYS A 326 12.48 -4.41 10.02
C LYS A 326 10.97 -4.59 9.85
N THR A 327 10.20 -4.23 10.86
CA THR A 327 8.74 -4.32 10.82
C THR A 327 8.16 -3.39 9.77
N HIS A 328 8.63 -2.15 9.72
CA HIS A 328 8.28 -1.18 8.69
C HIS A 328 8.52 -1.75 7.27
N PHE A 329 9.75 -2.17 6.98
CA PHE A 329 10.10 -2.71 5.68
C PHE A 329 9.29 -3.96 5.32
N THR A 330 9.13 -4.89 6.28
CA THR A 330 8.36 -6.13 6.06
C THR A 330 6.91 -5.83 5.72
N ALA A 331 6.25 -4.94 6.49
CA ALA A 331 4.86 -4.60 6.25
C ALA A 331 4.66 -3.99 4.87
N TRP A 332 5.47 -2.99 4.49
CA TRP A 332 5.41 -2.39 3.14
C TRP A 332 5.62 -3.42 2.04
N ALA A 333 6.62 -4.28 2.19
CA ALA A 333 6.93 -5.29 1.18
C ALA A 333 5.82 -6.33 1.03
N LEU A 334 5.34 -6.92 2.14
CA LEU A 334 4.34 -7.99 2.09
C LEU A 334 2.95 -7.48 1.74
N MET A 335 2.65 -6.21 2.05
CA MET A 335 1.42 -5.55 1.67
C MET A 335 1.45 -5.00 0.23
N LYS A 336 2.49 -5.31 -0.55
CA LYS A 336 2.62 -4.92 -1.96
C LYS A 336 2.59 -3.41 -2.19
N SER A 337 3.11 -2.63 -1.24
CA SER A 337 3.37 -1.21 -1.43
C SER A 337 4.56 -0.98 -2.37
N PRO A 338 4.61 0.11 -3.14
CA PRO A 338 5.86 0.60 -3.70
C PRO A 338 6.93 0.74 -2.60
N LEU A 339 8.17 0.41 -2.92
CA LEU A 339 9.30 0.50 -1.99
C LEU A 339 10.24 1.61 -2.45
N LEU A 340 9.92 2.84 -2.08
CA LEU A 340 10.71 4.02 -2.41
C LEU A 340 11.57 4.42 -1.19
N ILE A 341 12.88 4.31 -1.31
CA ILE A 341 13.81 4.67 -0.23
C ILE A 341 13.84 6.19 -0.07
N GLY A 342 13.62 6.68 1.15
CA GLY A 342 13.60 8.11 1.48
C GLY A 342 14.79 8.59 2.33
N THR A 343 15.85 7.81 2.44
CA THR A 343 17.00 8.06 3.32
C THR A 343 18.19 8.61 2.54
N ASP A 344 19.02 9.42 3.17
CA ASP A 344 20.33 9.79 2.60
C ASP A 344 21.23 8.55 2.53
N LEU A 345 21.33 7.98 1.31
CA LEU A 345 22.12 6.78 1.07
C LEU A 345 23.63 6.97 1.33
N SER A 346 24.13 8.20 1.41
CA SER A 346 25.56 8.47 1.71
C SER A 346 25.92 8.19 3.17
N THR A 347 24.90 8.09 4.03
CA THR A 347 25.07 7.87 5.48
C THR A 347 24.36 6.63 6.00
N ILE A 348 23.77 5.83 5.12
CA ILE A 348 23.04 4.63 5.51
C ILE A 348 23.98 3.61 6.18
N SER A 349 23.53 3.02 7.29
CA SER A 349 24.28 1.94 7.97
C SER A 349 24.24 0.63 7.20
N ASP A 350 25.23 -0.23 7.43
CA ASP A 350 25.26 -1.59 6.85
C ASP A 350 24.02 -2.42 7.26
N GLU A 351 23.53 -2.22 8.49
CA GLU A 351 22.34 -2.91 9.01
C GLU A 351 21.09 -2.48 8.24
N ASN A 352 20.86 -1.19 8.04
CA ASN A 352 19.72 -0.67 7.28
C ASN A 352 19.82 -1.04 5.80
N LEU A 353 21.03 -1.04 5.25
CA LEU A 353 21.28 -1.50 3.88
C LEU A 353 20.94 -2.99 3.73
N ALA A 354 21.26 -3.82 4.73
CA ALA A 354 20.92 -5.25 4.73
C ALA A 354 19.39 -5.47 4.78
N ILE A 355 18.66 -4.64 5.55
CA ILE A 355 17.18 -4.67 5.55
C ILE A 355 16.63 -4.42 4.14
N LEU A 356 17.06 -3.33 3.50
CA LEU A 356 16.61 -2.96 2.14
C LEU A 356 16.94 -4.00 1.08
N LYS A 357 17.95 -4.82 1.32
CA LYS A 357 18.46 -5.84 0.37
C LYS A 357 18.02 -7.26 0.70
N ASN A 358 17.11 -7.48 1.63
CA ASN A 358 16.60 -8.83 1.92
C ASN A 358 15.85 -9.39 0.71
N GLU A 359 16.52 -10.27 -0.05
CA GLU A 359 15.98 -10.81 -1.30
C GLU A 359 14.73 -11.68 -1.10
N GLU A 360 14.60 -12.37 0.03
CA GLU A 360 13.42 -13.21 0.30
C GLU A 360 12.18 -12.37 0.61
N ILE A 361 12.32 -11.26 1.32
CA ILE A 361 11.24 -10.28 1.56
C ILE A 361 10.90 -9.55 0.24
N LEU A 362 11.90 -9.10 -0.51
CA LEU A 362 11.71 -8.46 -1.81
C LEU A 362 11.01 -9.40 -2.81
N ALA A 363 11.35 -10.70 -2.80
CA ALA A 363 10.70 -11.68 -3.67
C ALA A 363 9.19 -11.82 -3.42
N ILE A 364 8.71 -11.54 -2.21
CA ILE A 364 7.26 -11.48 -1.94
C ILE A 364 6.65 -10.21 -2.54
N ASN A 365 7.27 -9.05 -2.35
CA ASN A 365 6.81 -7.79 -2.97
C ASN A 365 6.77 -7.91 -4.51
N GLN A 366 7.80 -8.50 -5.09
CA GLN A 366 8.02 -8.62 -6.53
C GLN A 366 7.57 -9.98 -7.11
N ASP A 367 6.62 -10.67 -6.47
CA ASP A 367 6.10 -11.95 -6.95
C ASP A 367 5.36 -11.77 -8.29
N PRO A 368 5.86 -12.39 -9.39
CA PRO A 368 5.27 -12.20 -10.72
C PRO A 368 3.98 -13.00 -10.95
N VAL A 369 3.65 -13.91 -10.02
CA VAL A 369 2.50 -14.82 -10.08
C VAL A 369 1.37 -14.39 -9.15
N VAL A 370 1.71 -13.82 -7.98
CA VAL A 370 0.75 -13.36 -6.97
C VAL A 370 0.91 -11.87 -6.75
N GLY A 371 -0.05 -11.08 -7.24
CA GLY A 371 -0.09 -9.61 -7.09
C GLY A 371 -0.74 -9.14 -5.80
N THR A 372 -1.53 -9.98 -5.16
CA THR A 372 -2.31 -9.63 -3.97
C THR A 372 -1.47 -9.51 -2.71
N SER A 373 -1.88 -8.58 -1.84
CA SER A 373 -1.29 -8.32 -0.52
C SER A 373 -1.58 -9.45 0.47
N VAL A 374 -0.74 -9.59 1.51
CA VAL A 374 -1.15 -10.28 2.75
C VAL A 374 -2.31 -9.51 3.40
N THR A 375 -3.19 -10.25 4.08
CA THR A 375 -4.34 -9.70 4.80
C THR A 375 -4.36 -10.22 6.24
N PRO A 376 -4.91 -9.46 7.20
CA PRO A 376 -4.99 -9.94 8.57
C PRO A 376 -6.00 -11.09 8.67
N PHE A 377 -5.63 -12.13 9.42
CA PHE A 377 -6.57 -13.18 9.82
C PHE A 377 -6.91 -13.11 11.31
N ARG A 378 -6.16 -12.32 12.09
CA ARG A 378 -6.49 -12.00 13.48
C ARG A 378 -6.10 -10.56 13.77
N TRP A 379 -7.06 -9.78 14.27
CA TRP A 379 -6.86 -8.42 14.75
C TRP A 379 -6.66 -8.40 16.27
N GLY A 380 -6.02 -7.31 16.73
CA GLY A 380 -5.83 -7.05 18.14
C GLY A 380 -4.64 -7.76 18.76
N VAL A 381 -4.25 -7.29 19.93
CA VAL A 381 -3.21 -7.90 20.78
C VAL A 381 -3.67 -9.25 21.32
N ASN A 382 -4.97 -9.39 21.53
CA ASN A 382 -5.65 -10.62 21.93
C ASN A 382 -6.63 -11.05 20.83
N PRO A 383 -7.12 -12.32 20.86
CA PRO A 383 -8.12 -12.78 19.90
C PRO A 383 -9.52 -12.19 20.15
N ASP A 384 -9.60 -10.93 20.53
CA ASP A 384 -10.83 -10.16 20.75
C ASP A 384 -11.25 -9.36 19.52
N TRP A 385 -10.44 -9.40 18.42
CA TRP A 385 -10.69 -8.74 17.16
C TRP A 385 -10.68 -7.21 17.23
N THR A 386 -10.08 -6.63 18.25
CA THR A 386 -9.91 -5.18 18.37
C THR A 386 -8.53 -4.76 17.87
N SER A 387 -8.48 -3.60 17.20
CA SER A 387 -7.24 -2.93 16.81
C SER A 387 -7.44 -1.42 16.82
N ASP A 388 -6.36 -0.69 16.96
CA ASP A 388 -6.31 0.77 16.88
C ASP A 388 -5.00 1.25 16.23
N SER A 389 -4.80 2.56 16.15
CA SER A 389 -3.63 3.15 15.49
C SER A 389 -2.30 2.81 16.15
N THR A 390 -2.29 2.39 17.40
CA THR A 390 -1.08 2.01 18.16
C THR A 390 -0.92 0.51 18.28
N HIS A 391 -2.00 -0.24 18.07
CA HIS A 391 -2.05 -1.70 18.13
C HIS A 391 -2.74 -2.24 16.87
N PRO A 392 -2.07 -2.20 15.71
CA PRO A 392 -2.60 -2.75 14.46
C PRO A 392 -2.75 -4.28 14.53
N ALA A 393 -3.31 -4.86 13.47
CA ALA A 393 -3.40 -6.31 13.36
C ALA A 393 -2.04 -6.99 13.54
N VAL A 394 -2.01 -8.08 14.32
CA VAL A 394 -0.78 -8.81 14.68
C VAL A 394 -0.49 -9.94 13.70
N PHE A 395 -1.52 -10.67 13.22
CA PHE A 395 -1.37 -11.90 12.44
C PHE A 395 -1.90 -11.73 11.03
N TRP A 396 -0.99 -11.90 10.06
CA TRP A 396 -1.26 -11.70 8.64
C TRP A 396 -0.86 -12.91 7.83
N SER A 397 -1.57 -13.18 6.74
CA SER A 397 -1.20 -14.21 5.78
C SER A 397 -1.66 -13.88 4.37
N GLY A 398 -1.01 -14.50 3.39
CA GLY A 398 -1.31 -14.35 1.97
C GLY A 398 -0.67 -15.45 1.15
N GLU A 399 -0.95 -15.44 -0.14
CA GLU A 399 -0.31 -16.36 -1.08
C GLU A 399 1.01 -15.81 -1.61
N SER A 400 1.86 -16.70 -2.07
CA SER A 400 3.01 -16.43 -2.91
C SER A 400 3.17 -17.59 -3.90
N GLN A 401 3.88 -17.37 -5.00
CA GLN A 401 4.17 -18.46 -5.96
C GLN A 401 4.85 -19.68 -5.31
N ASN A 402 5.46 -19.50 -4.14
CA ASN A 402 6.25 -20.52 -3.45
C ASN A 402 5.55 -21.14 -2.23
N GLY A 403 4.37 -20.68 -1.86
CA GLY A 403 3.63 -21.16 -0.69
C GLY A 403 2.78 -20.09 -0.02
N THR A 404 2.46 -20.27 1.26
CA THR A 404 1.72 -19.31 2.07
C THR A 404 2.67 -18.44 2.88
N VAL A 405 2.55 -17.15 2.76
CA VAL A 405 3.34 -16.15 3.51
C VAL A 405 2.61 -15.78 4.80
N PHE A 406 3.35 -15.67 5.89
CA PHE A 406 2.87 -15.14 7.16
C PHE A 406 3.72 -13.96 7.61
N MET A 407 3.07 -12.96 8.20
CA MET A 407 3.68 -11.85 8.90
C MET A 407 3.07 -11.76 10.30
N LEU A 408 3.91 -11.82 11.34
CA LEU A 408 3.51 -11.71 12.73
C LEU A 408 4.23 -10.51 13.33
N ILE A 409 3.48 -9.55 13.88
CA ILE A 409 4.03 -8.29 14.41
C ILE A 409 3.84 -8.29 15.93
N ASN A 410 4.92 -8.10 16.68
CA ASN A 410 4.80 -7.76 18.09
C ASN A 410 4.57 -6.26 18.24
N VAL A 411 3.40 -5.85 18.71
CA VAL A 411 3.04 -4.44 18.92
C VAL A 411 3.23 -3.99 20.38
N LEU A 412 3.82 -4.84 21.22
CA LEU A 412 4.07 -4.55 22.64
C LEU A 412 5.51 -4.10 22.88
N ASP A 413 5.72 -3.41 24.01
CA ASP A 413 7.03 -2.93 24.47
C ASP A 413 7.90 -4.01 25.12
N GLU A 414 7.46 -5.29 25.10
CA GLU A 414 8.16 -6.42 25.69
C GLU A 414 8.20 -7.61 24.72
N PRO A 415 9.19 -8.52 24.85
CA PRO A 415 9.22 -9.71 24.03
C PRO A 415 8.02 -10.62 24.30
N VAL A 416 7.42 -11.19 23.25
CA VAL A 416 6.21 -12.03 23.36
C VAL A 416 6.30 -13.26 22.47
N ASP A 417 5.65 -14.34 22.90
CA ASP A 417 5.41 -15.51 22.05
C ASP A 417 4.13 -15.28 21.22
N LEU A 418 4.25 -15.36 19.91
CA LEU A 418 3.13 -15.21 18.98
C LEU A 418 2.70 -16.60 18.49
N TRP A 419 1.57 -17.06 19.02
CA TRP A 419 1.00 -18.38 18.72
C TRP A 419 -0.28 -18.29 17.91
N PHE A 420 -0.45 -19.20 16.95
CA PHE A 420 -1.68 -19.32 16.17
C PHE A 420 -1.89 -20.74 15.64
N ASN A 421 -3.15 -21.11 15.40
CA ASN A 421 -3.46 -22.30 14.61
C ASN A 421 -3.26 -22.00 13.13
N LEU A 422 -2.57 -22.88 12.41
CA LEU A 422 -2.31 -22.69 10.99
C LEU A 422 -3.59 -22.45 10.18
N THR A 423 -4.66 -23.16 10.52
CA THR A 423 -5.97 -23.07 9.84
C THR A 423 -6.81 -21.83 10.20
N GLU A 424 -6.30 -20.94 11.05
CA GLU A 424 -6.88 -19.59 11.16
C GLU A 424 -6.61 -18.77 9.87
N SER A 425 -5.52 -19.07 9.18
CA SER A 425 -5.26 -18.54 7.85
C SER A 425 -6.15 -19.21 6.80
N PRO A 426 -6.85 -18.44 5.94
CA PRO A 426 -7.68 -19.01 4.87
C PRO A 426 -6.87 -19.75 3.80
N TRP A 427 -5.54 -19.60 3.78
CA TRP A 427 -4.64 -20.18 2.79
C TRP A 427 -4.06 -21.53 3.21
N ILE A 428 -4.34 -21.99 4.43
CA ILE A 428 -3.85 -23.25 4.98
C ILE A 428 -4.93 -24.32 4.94
N ARG A 429 -4.55 -25.53 4.55
CA ARG A 429 -5.42 -26.69 4.50
C ARG A 429 -5.23 -27.55 5.77
N ALA A 430 -6.33 -27.91 6.43
CA ALA A 430 -6.32 -28.86 7.52
C ALA A 430 -5.85 -30.25 7.07
N GLY A 431 -5.21 -31.00 7.96
CA GLY A 431 -4.69 -32.35 7.68
C GLY A 431 -3.36 -32.36 6.92
N ARG A 432 -2.70 -31.24 6.80
CA ARG A 432 -1.38 -31.09 6.17
C ARG A 432 -0.34 -30.61 7.15
N GLN A 433 0.91 -30.95 6.92
CA GLN A 433 2.07 -30.36 7.54
C GLN A 433 2.77 -29.39 6.57
N TYR A 434 3.47 -28.41 7.12
CA TYR A 434 4.07 -27.33 6.32
C TYR A 434 5.54 -27.15 6.71
N ALA A 435 6.44 -27.22 5.74
CA ALA A 435 7.84 -26.81 5.94
C ALA A 435 7.88 -25.28 6.15
N VAL A 436 8.58 -24.84 7.17
CA VAL A 436 8.65 -23.44 7.60
C VAL A 436 10.00 -22.84 7.27
N ARG A 437 10.01 -21.78 6.47
CA ARG A 437 11.17 -20.95 6.16
C ARG A 437 11.04 -19.60 6.83
N ASP A 438 12.03 -19.18 7.58
CA ASP A 438 12.15 -17.81 8.09
C ASP A 438 12.85 -16.94 7.04
N LEU A 439 12.14 -15.88 6.60
CA LEU A 439 12.58 -15.00 5.50
C LEU A 439 13.60 -13.94 5.94
N TRP A 440 13.76 -13.73 7.27
CA TRP A 440 14.76 -12.82 7.82
C TRP A 440 16.07 -13.50 8.15
N THR A 441 16.01 -14.66 8.76
CA THR A 441 17.21 -15.44 9.11
C THR A 441 17.71 -16.32 7.99
N HIS A 442 16.91 -16.48 6.93
CA HIS A 442 17.18 -17.35 5.78
C HIS A 442 17.38 -18.82 6.20
N THR A 443 16.63 -19.26 7.24
CA THR A 443 16.75 -20.61 7.82
C THR A 443 15.47 -21.40 7.66
N ASP A 444 15.63 -22.72 7.52
CA ASP A 444 14.54 -23.67 7.53
C ASP A 444 14.27 -24.13 8.97
N ASN A 445 13.09 -23.84 9.50
CA ASN A 445 12.70 -24.08 10.90
C ASN A 445 11.92 -25.39 11.08
N GLY A 446 12.18 -26.39 10.25
CA GLY A 446 11.51 -27.68 10.33
C GLY A 446 10.09 -27.66 9.77
N THR A 447 9.19 -28.42 10.42
CA THR A 447 7.82 -28.63 9.94
C THR A 447 6.82 -28.25 11.02
N ALA A 448 5.85 -27.40 10.68
CA ALA A 448 4.71 -27.06 11.52
C ALA A 448 3.53 -28.00 11.23
N VAL A 449 2.88 -28.47 12.29
CA VAL A 449 1.69 -29.30 12.24
C VAL A 449 0.61 -28.65 13.11
N ARG A 450 -0.50 -28.27 12.52
CA ARG A 450 -1.69 -27.65 13.14
C ARG A 450 -1.48 -26.25 13.73
N ASN A 451 -0.35 -25.98 14.38
CA ASN A 451 -0.05 -24.69 14.98
C ASN A 451 1.41 -24.32 14.79
N PHE A 452 1.70 -23.05 15.05
CA PHE A 452 3.05 -22.51 15.08
C PHE A 452 3.17 -21.48 16.20
N THR A 453 4.36 -21.41 16.81
CA THR A 453 4.72 -20.39 17.80
C THR A 453 6.02 -19.74 17.38
N ALA A 454 5.99 -18.43 17.17
CA ALA A 454 7.20 -17.62 17.11
C ALA A 454 7.56 -17.19 18.54
N HIS A 455 8.71 -17.68 19.04
CA HIS A 455 9.11 -17.45 20.43
C HIS A 455 9.89 -16.16 20.58
N ALA A 456 9.64 -15.46 21.70
CA ALA A 456 10.38 -14.29 22.14
C ALA A 456 10.57 -13.23 21.05
N VAL A 457 9.52 -12.95 20.28
CA VAL A 457 9.53 -11.89 19.27
C VAL A 457 9.83 -10.56 19.97
N PRO A 458 10.90 -9.85 19.59
CA PRO A 458 11.33 -8.64 20.31
C PRO A 458 10.25 -7.54 20.26
N PRO A 459 10.34 -6.52 21.16
CA PRO A 459 9.46 -5.37 21.12
C PRO A 459 9.42 -4.76 19.72
N HIS A 460 8.22 -4.47 19.22
CA HIS A 460 7.97 -3.90 17.88
C HIS A 460 8.53 -4.73 16.71
N GLY A 461 8.99 -5.95 17.00
CA GLY A 461 9.61 -6.84 16.03
C GLY A 461 8.62 -7.58 15.14
N VAL A 462 9.12 -8.14 14.06
CA VAL A 462 8.36 -8.91 13.08
C VAL A 462 8.99 -10.27 12.80
N VAL A 463 8.13 -11.25 12.57
CA VAL A 463 8.49 -12.56 12.02
C VAL A 463 7.81 -12.69 10.65
N ALA A 464 8.60 -13.03 9.63
CA ALA A 464 8.10 -13.26 8.27
C ALA A 464 8.45 -14.70 7.87
N LEU A 465 7.42 -15.49 7.53
CA LEU A 465 7.56 -16.90 7.24
C LEU A 465 6.99 -17.24 5.87
N LEU A 466 7.62 -18.20 5.20
CA LEU A 466 7.05 -18.89 4.03
C LEU A 466 6.79 -20.35 4.40
N LEU A 467 5.54 -20.77 4.33
CA LEU A 467 5.09 -22.12 4.61
C LEU A 467 4.81 -22.86 3.30
N LYS A 468 5.48 -24.01 3.11
CA LYS A 468 5.27 -24.88 1.95
C LYS A 468 4.61 -26.17 2.38
N ASP A 469 3.57 -26.59 1.66
CA ASP A 469 2.92 -27.90 1.90
C ASP A 469 3.96 -29.04 1.80
N ALA A 470 4.12 -29.75 2.90
CA ALA A 470 5.10 -30.84 3.05
C ALA A 470 4.45 -32.24 3.12
N GLY A 471 3.19 -32.35 2.74
CA GLY A 471 2.44 -33.61 2.72
C GLY A 471 1.39 -33.71 3.81
N ASP A 472 0.89 -34.92 4.01
CA ASP A 472 -0.13 -35.18 5.02
C ASP A 472 0.48 -35.08 6.44
N GLU A 473 -0.37 -34.76 7.42
CA GLU A 473 0.02 -34.81 8.83
C GLU A 473 0.60 -36.18 9.21
N PRO A 474 1.53 -36.27 10.20
CA PRO A 474 2.09 -37.52 10.63
C PRO A 474 1.01 -38.54 11.03
N PRO A 475 1.21 -39.85 10.79
CA PRO A 475 0.32 -40.89 11.26
C PRO A 475 0.04 -40.76 12.77
N ASN A 476 -1.19 -40.95 13.17
CA ASN A 476 -1.67 -40.86 14.56
C ASN A 476 -1.76 -39.43 15.15
N SER A 477 -1.74 -38.40 14.31
CA SER A 477 -2.03 -37.04 14.77
C SER A 477 -3.51 -36.84 15.19
N GLY A 478 -4.34 -37.89 15.08
CA GLY A 478 -5.78 -37.82 15.30
C GLY A 478 -6.52 -37.16 14.12
N PRO A 479 -7.83 -37.00 14.18
CA PRO A 479 -8.57 -36.34 13.12
C PRO A 479 -8.16 -34.89 12.99
N PRO A 480 -7.98 -34.36 11.76
CA PRO A 480 -7.66 -32.95 11.55
C PRO A 480 -8.80 -32.07 12.06
N CYS A 481 -8.44 -31.05 12.86
CA CYS A 481 -9.38 -30.10 13.40
C CYS A 481 -8.87 -28.68 13.16
N ALA A 482 -9.68 -27.87 12.50
CA ALA A 482 -9.32 -26.49 12.19
C ALA A 482 -9.18 -25.64 13.46
N ARG A 483 -9.96 -25.98 14.49
CA ARG A 483 -9.88 -25.36 15.82
C ARG A 483 -9.83 -26.45 16.86
N PRO A 484 -8.73 -26.57 17.64
CA PRO A 484 -8.57 -27.63 18.63
C PRO A 484 -9.73 -27.72 19.62
N GLU A 485 -10.31 -26.60 20.03
CA GLU A 485 -11.46 -26.51 20.93
C GLU A 485 -12.72 -27.18 20.37
N TRP A 486 -12.82 -27.38 19.08
CA TRP A 486 -13.94 -28.09 18.45
C TRP A 486 -13.75 -29.61 18.43
N CYS A 487 -12.53 -30.05 18.75
CA CYS A 487 -12.19 -31.46 18.87
C CYS A 487 -12.28 -31.99 20.32
N ILE A 488 -12.89 -31.23 21.21
CA ILE A 488 -13.15 -31.64 22.59
C ILE A 488 -14.31 -32.66 22.58
N SER A 489 -14.09 -33.81 23.26
CA SER A 489 -15.13 -34.81 23.43
C SER A 489 -16.27 -34.32 24.33
N GLN A 490 -17.44 -35.00 24.28
CA GLN A 490 -18.62 -34.61 25.05
C GLN A 490 -18.37 -34.58 26.58
N ASN A 491 -17.35 -35.26 27.09
CA ASN A 491 -16.96 -35.22 28.50
C ASN A 491 -15.90 -34.14 28.80
N GLY A 492 -15.59 -33.26 27.85
CA GLY A 492 -14.63 -32.17 28.01
C GLY A 492 -13.16 -32.59 27.88
N THR A 493 -12.87 -33.82 27.47
CA THR A 493 -11.51 -34.23 27.13
C THR A 493 -11.22 -33.99 25.67
N LEU A 494 -9.99 -33.56 25.32
CA LEU A 494 -9.58 -33.47 23.96
C LEU A 494 -9.66 -34.82 23.26
N ALA A 495 -10.13 -34.84 22.02
CA ALA A 495 -10.06 -36.02 21.18
C ALA A 495 -8.56 -36.43 21.02
N PRO A 496 -8.25 -37.72 20.91
CA PRO A 496 -6.88 -38.17 20.71
C PRO A 496 -6.26 -37.48 19.48
N GLY A 497 -5.15 -36.77 19.72
CA GLY A 497 -4.42 -36.06 18.68
C GLY A 497 -4.91 -34.63 18.37
N ALA A 498 -5.80 -34.06 19.20
CA ALA A 498 -6.17 -32.64 19.14
C ALA A 498 -5.16 -31.76 19.90
#